data_d586e630fe33dac0c1a206f25cce48d0
#
_entry.id   d586e630fe33dac0c1a206f25cce48d0
#
_cell.length_a   1.000
_cell.length_b   1.000
_cell.length_c   1.000
_cell.angle_alpha   90.00
_cell.angle_beta   90.00
_cell.angle_gamma   90.00
#
_symmetry.space_group_name_H-M   'P 1'
#
loop_
_entity.id
_entity.type
_entity.pdbx_description
1 polymer ?
#
loop_
_entity_poly.entity_id
_entity_poly.type
_entity_poly.pdbx_seq_one_letter_code
_entity_poly.pdbx_strand_id
1 'polypeptide(L)'
;DWSGHLDFLYMKEKQKNGKYKKKHMFSRISYSLRPVPAEVLWKDVIVQDSMWAFPEDGSIKMNLDEIYRDYGRFKKRAKKLQDWVCENFEASKIYKQYTDQLETIAEEKGLAERKEWLEKLNEIEII
;
A
#
# COMPACT_ATOMS: atom_id res chain seq x y z
N ASP A 1 -2.69 -11.16 1.14
CA ASP A 1 -1.28 -10.99 0.71
C ASP A 1 -1.20 -10.60 -0.78
N TRP A 2 -2.03 -9.61 -1.17
CA TRP A 2 -2.16 -9.18 -2.56
C TRP A 2 -2.46 -7.67 -2.62
N SER A 3 -1.89 -6.96 -3.64
CA SER A 3 -2.17 -5.56 -3.93
C SER A 3 -1.51 -4.51 -3.00
N GLY A 4 -1.87 -3.23 -3.18
CA GLY A 4 -1.19 -2.07 -2.61
C GLY A 4 -1.23 -1.94 -1.08
N HIS A 5 -2.13 -2.65 -0.39
CA HIS A 5 -2.17 -2.61 1.09
C HIS A 5 -1.00 -3.33 1.77
N LEU A 6 -0.15 -4.04 1.01
CA LEU A 6 1.00 -4.75 1.56
C LEU A 6 2.05 -3.82 2.21
N ASP A 7 2.13 -2.59 1.77
CA ASP A 7 3.11 -1.63 2.29
C ASP A 7 2.92 -1.33 3.78
N PHE A 8 1.68 -1.35 4.27
CA PHE A 8 1.36 -1.12 5.68
C PHE A 8 0.98 -2.38 6.45
N LEU A 9 0.94 -3.56 5.81
CA LEU A 9 0.71 -4.85 6.48
C LEU A 9 2.00 -5.60 6.81
N TYR A 10 3.13 -5.19 6.23
CA TYR A 10 4.44 -5.74 6.52
C TYR A 10 5.31 -4.75 7.30
N MET A 11 5.68 -5.12 8.52
CA MET A 11 6.65 -4.35 9.28
C MET A 11 8.08 -4.67 8.84
N LYS A 12 8.93 -3.65 8.81
CA LYS A 12 10.37 -3.82 8.68
C LYS A 12 10.99 -3.96 10.08
N GLU A 13 11.50 -5.13 10.41
CA GLU A 13 12.22 -5.36 11.67
C GLU A 13 13.74 -5.40 11.42
N LYS A 14 14.50 -4.56 12.17
CA LYS A 14 15.95 -4.59 12.13
C LYS A 14 16.47 -5.81 12.87
N GLN A 15 17.26 -6.62 12.21
CA GLN A 15 17.89 -7.82 12.79
C GLN A 15 19.20 -7.47 13.51
N LYS A 16 19.69 -8.38 14.35
CA LYS A 16 20.96 -8.23 15.08
C LYS A 16 22.16 -7.98 14.16
N ASN A 17 22.10 -8.47 12.92
CA ASN A 17 23.12 -8.29 11.89
C ASN A 17 23.00 -6.94 11.12
N GLY A 18 22.15 -6.03 11.56
CA GLY A 18 21.89 -4.74 10.92
C GLY A 18 20.98 -4.79 9.70
N LYS A 19 20.65 -5.97 9.16
CA LYS A 19 19.75 -6.12 8.02
C LYS A 19 18.28 -5.99 8.43
N TYR A 20 17.44 -5.51 7.51
CA TYR A 20 15.98 -5.45 7.72
C TYR A 20 15.31 -6.69 7.16
N LYS A 21 14.38 -7.25 7.92
CA LYS A 21 13.49 -8.34 7.47
C LYS A 21 12.05 -7.83 7.44
N LYS A 22 11.35 -8.07 6.33
CA LYS A 22 9.90 -7.85 6.26
C LYS A 22 9.19 -8.97 7.03
N LYS A 23 8.31 -8.59 7.95
CA LYS A 23 7.49 -9.51 8.73
C LYS A 23 6.02 -9.19 8.51
N HIS A 24 5.25 -10.19 8.05
CA HIS A 24 3.80 -10.05 7.93
C HIS A 24 3.15 -9.95 9.31
N MET A 25 2.21 -9.04 9.46
CA MET A 25 1.53 -8.77 10.74
C MET A 25 0.03 -9.15 10.69
N PHE A 26 -0.39 -9.87 9.66
CA PHE A 26 -1.75 -10.31 9.38
C PHE A 26 -1.81 -11.84 9.22
N SER A 27 -3.00 -12.40 9.22
CA SER A 27 -3.24 -13.80 8.83
C SER A 27 -3.24 -13.92 7.32
N ARG A 28 -2.37 -14.78 6.80
CA ARG A 28 -2.24 -15.00 5.37
C ARG A 28 -3.28 -15.99 4.89
N ILE A 29 -4.14 -15.54 4.01
CA ILE A 29 -5.11 -16.38 3.32
C ILE A 29 -4.50 -16.79 1.98
N SER A 30 -4.46 -18.09 1.70
CA SER A 30 -4.04 -18.62 0.40
C SER A 30 -5.04 -18.19 -0.67
N TYR A 31 -4.54 -17.91 -1.86
CA TYR A 31 -5.35 -17.50 -3.01
C TYR A 31 -4.76 -18.03 -4.31
N SER A 32 -5.60 -18.10 -5.33
CA SER A 32 -5.19 -18.35 -6.71
C SER A 32 -5.45 -17.12 -7.57
N LEU A 33 -4.51 -16.77 -8.46
CA LEU A 33 -4.74 -15.75 -9.46
C LEU A 33 -5.54 -16.35 -10.61
N ARG A 34 -6.65 -15.70 -10.96
CA ARG A 34 -7.50 -16.09 -12.08
C ARG A 34 -7.90 -14.86 -12.90
N PRO A 35 -8.21 -15.02 -14.20
CA PRO A 35 -8.76 -13.95 -15.00
C PRO A 35 -10.00 -13.34 -14.35
N VAL A 36 -10.17 -12.05 -14.52
CA VAL A 36 -11.36 -11.34 -14.06
C VAL A 36 -12.58 -11.92 -14.76
N PRO A 37 -13.68 -12.23 -14.05
CA PRO A 37 -14.93 -12.70 -14.66
C PRO A 37 -15.47 -11.71 -15.70
N ALA A 38 -15.98 -12.23 -16.81
CA ALA A 38 -16.48 -11.39 -17.90
C ALA A 38 -17.58 -10.40 -17.49
N GLU A 39 -18.37 -10.77 -16.48
CA GLU A 39 -19.50 -9.98 -15.98
C GLU A 39 -19.07 -8.69 -15.26
N VAL A 40 -17.80 -8.61 -14.82
CA VAL A 40 -17.28 -7.44 -14.10
C VAL A 40 -16.29 -6.62 -14.93
N LEU A 41 -16.10 -6.99 -16.20
CA LEU A 41 -15.28 -6.20 -17.11
C LEU A 41 -15.91 -4.82 -17.31
N TRP A 42 -15.10 -3.82 -17.19
CA TRP A 42 -15.51 -2.43 -17.39
C TRP A 42 -14.53 -1.76 -18.34
N LYS A 43 -15.05 -1.39 -19.51
CA LYS A 43 -14.25 -0.80 -20.58
C LYS A 43 -13.36 0.33 -20.02
N ASP A 44 -12.09 0.29 -20.38
CA ASP A 44 -11.06 1.26 -20.02
C ASP A 44 -10.73 1.33 -18.50
N VAL A 45 -11.38 0.52 -17.66
CA VAL A 45 -11.14 0.47 -16.19
C VAL A 45 -10.70 -0.92 -15.76
N ILE A 46 -11.47 -1.96 -16.07
CA ILE A 46 -11.13 -3.37 -15.79
C ILE A 46 -11.01 -4.10 -17.12
N VAL A 47 -9.78 -4.28 -17.56
CA VAL A 47 -9.49 -4.91 -18.87
C VAL A 47 -9.47 -6.43 -18.78
N GLN A 48 -9.73 -7.09 -19.91
CA GLN A 48 -9.88 -8.54 -20.01
C GLN A 48 -8.65 -9.32 -19.53
N ASP A 49 -7.44 -8.76 -19.68
CA ASP A 49 -6.19 -9.41 -19.27
C ASP A 49 -5.85 -9.23 -17.78
N SER A 50 -6.75 -8.59 -17.03
CA SER A 50 -6.58 -8.39 -15.60
C SER A 50 -6.76 -9.71 -14.85
N MET A 51 -5.98 -9.86 -13.77
CA MET A 51 -6.03 -11.02 -12.89
C MET A 51 -6.46 -10.58 -11.50
N TRP A 52 -7.36 -11.35 -10.87
CA TRP A 52 -7.75 -11.15 -9.48
C TRP A 52 -7.31 -12.29 -8.59
N ALA A 53 -7.06 -11.96 -7.33
CA ALA A 53 -6.76 -12.94 -6.28
C ALA A 53 -8.08 -13.50 -5.73
N PHE A 54 -8.33 -14.79 -5.96
CA PHE A 54 -9.48 -15.50 -5.41
C PHE A 54 -9.04 -16.27 -4.17
N PRO A 55 -9.54 -15.90 -2.98
CA PRO A 55 -9.16 -16.57 -1.75
C PRO A 55 -9.68 -18.02 -1.72
N GLU A 56 -8.95 -18.87 -1.02
CA GLU A 56 -9.33 -20.28 -0.81
C GLU A 56 -10.15 -20.42 0.47
N ASP A 57 -11.38 -20.95 0.37
CA ASP A 57 -12.32 -21.09 1.49
C ASP A 57 -11.73 -21.87 2.66
N GLY A 58 -11.01 -22.96 2.38
CA GLY A 58 -10.32 -23.74 3.40
C GLY A 58 -9.29 -22.93 4.19
N SER A 59 -8.56 -22.04 3.50
CA SER A 59 -7.58 -21.16 4.13
C SER A 59 -8.28 -20.07 4.97
N ILE A 60 -9.40 -19.52 4.50
CA ILE A 60 -10.21 -18.56 5.28
C ILE A 60 -10.64 -19.21 6.59
N LYS A 61 -11.26 -20.39 6.53
CA LYS A 61 -11.76 -21.10 7.70
C LYS A 61 -10.65 -21.41 8.69
N MET A 62 -9.52 -21.94 8.23
CA MET A 62 -8.36 -22.23 9.09
C MET A 62 -7.85 -20.98 9.81
N ASN A 63 -7.72 -19.87 9.10
CA ASN A 63 -7.24 -18.62 9.69
C ASN A 63 -8.23 -18.04 10.71
N LEU A 64 -9.54 -18.11 10.45
CA LEU A 64 -10.57 -17.69 11.41
C LEU A 64 -10.54 -18.56 12.68
N ASP A 65 -10.45 -19.88 12.56
CA ASP A 65 -10.32 -20.80 13.69
C ASP A 65 -9.05 -20.49 14.51
N GLU A 66 -7.93 -20.24 13.87
CA GLU A 66 -6.67 -19.88 14.54
C GLU A 66 -6.79 -18.58 15.31
N ILE A 67 -7.39 -17.54 14.70
CA ILE A 67 -7.63 -16.25 15.36
C ILE A 67 -8.54 -16.43 16.57
N TYR A 68 -9.60 -17.21 16.44
CA TYR A 68 -10.53 -17.48 17.53
C TYR A 68 -9.85 -18.19 18.70
N ARG A 69 -9.04 -19.22 18.43
CA ARG A 69 -8.33 -20.01 19.47
C ARG A 69 -7.24 -19.22 20.20
N ASP A 70 -6.57 -18.31 19.50
CA ASP A 70 -5.44 -17.54 20.06
C ASP A 70 -5.60 -16.05 19.81
N TYR A 71 -6.78 -15.51 20.10
CA TYR A 71 -7.11 -14.11 19.90
C TYR A 71 -6.09 -13.15 20.57
N GLY A 72 -5.58 -13.52 21.74
CA GLY A 72 -4.61 -12.71 22.47
C GLY A 72 -3.31 -12.44 21.68
N ARG A 73 -2.80 -13.44 20.97
CA ARG A 73 -1.63 -13.30 20.11
C ARG A 73 -1.92 -12.36 18.93
N PHE A 74 -3.06 -12.54 18.27
CA PHE A 74 -3.45 -11.69 17.14
C PHE A 74 -3.69 -10.24 17.55
N LYS A 75 -4.33 -10.02 18.71
CA LYS A 75 -4.53 -8.68 19.27
C LYS A 75 -3.20 -7.96 19.54
N LYS A 76 -2.21 -8.66 20.11
CA LYS A 76 -0.86 -8.11 20.34
C LYS A 76 -0.15 -7.76 19.02
N ARG A 77 -0.28 -8.62 17.99
CA ARG A 77 0.27 -8.35 16.65
C ARG A 77 -0.39 -7.13 16.01
N ALA A 78 -1.72 -7.05 16.06
CA ALA A 78 -2.48 -5.93 15.52
C ALA A 78 -2.10 -4.61 16.21
N LYS A 79 -1.96 -4.60 17.54
CA LYS A 79 -1.52 -3.42 18.28
C LYS A 79 -0.11 -2.98 17.87
N LYS A 80 0.83 -3.93 17.76
CA LYS A 80 2.20 -3.63 17.30
C LYS A 80 2.20 -3.05 15.87
N LEU A 81 1.36 -3.60 14.97
CA LEU A 81 1.22 -3.07 13.61
C LEU A 81 0.62 -1.67 13.62
N GLN A 82 -0.41 -1.43 14.44
CA GLN A 82 -1.04 -0.11 14.58
C GLN A 82 0.00 0.95 14.96
N ASP A 83 0.80 0.68 16.00
CA ASP A 83 1.81 1.62 16.48
C ASP A 83 2.84 1.92 15.39
N TRP A 84 3.29 0.89 14.66
CA TRP A 84 4.22 1.04 13.55
C TRP A 84 3.61 1.83 12.37
N VAL A 85 2.35 1.57 12.02
CA VAL A 85 1.65 2.30 10.95
C VAL A 85 1.49 3.78 11.34
N CYS A 86 1.05 4.06 12.55
CA CYS A 86 0.91 5.44 13.04
C CYS A 86 2.24 6.20 13.02
N GLU A 87 3.36 5.51 13.32
CA GLU A 87 4.69 6.13 13.30
C GLU A 87 5.22 6.38 11.87
N ASN A 88 5.00 5.43 10.95
CA ASN A 88 5.65 5.44 9.63
C ASN A 88 4.79 6.03 8.52
N PHE A 89 3.46 6.05 8.70
CA PHE A 89 2.49 6.57 7.72
C PHE A 89 1.73 7.79 8.24
N GLU A 90 2.34 8.54 9.14
CA GLU A 90 1.81 9.85 9.54
C GLU A 90 1.72 10.78 8.33
N ALA A 91 0.59 11.48 8.19
CA ALA A 91 0.29 12.29 7.00
C ALA A 91 1.40 13.31 6.69
N SER A 92 1.94 13.98 7.71
CA SER A 92 3.03 14.95 7.56
C SER A 92 4.28 14.33 6.94
N LYS A 93 4.65 13.11 7.36
CA LYS A 93 5.81 12.38 6.82
C LYS A 93 5.58 11.94 5.37
N ILE A 94 4.38 11.41 5.07
CA ILE A 94 4.03 10.96 3.73
C ILE A 94 3.96 12.15 2.76
N TYR A 95 3.35 13.25 3.15
CA TYR A 95 3.29 14.46 2.33
C TYR A 95 4.69 15.02 2.07
N LYS A 96 5.55 15.06 3.10
CA LYS A 96 6.93 15.49 2.91
C LYS A 96 7.69 14.59 1.93
N GLN A 97 7.60 13.26 2.07
CA GLN A 97 8.24 12.32 1.14
C GLN A 97 7.74 12.53 -0.29
N TYR A 98 6.44 12.76 -0.46
CA TYR A 98 5.86 13.03 -1.77
C TYR A 98 6.38 14.33 -2.38
N THR A 99 6.43 15.40 -1.59
CA THR A 99 6.96 16.70 -2.01
C THR A 99 8.44 16.60 -2.40
N ASP A 100 9.26 15.97 -1.55
CA ASP A 100 10.69 15.76 -1.81
C ASP A 100 10.91 14.97 -3.13
N GLN A 101 10.07 13.98 -3.43
CA GLN A 101 10.13 13.23 -4.71
C GLN A 101 9.74 14.09 -5.90
N LEU A 102 8.69 14.93 -5.77
CA LEU A 102 8.30 15.84 -6.84
C LEU A 102 9.39 16.88 -7.14
N GLU A 103 10.02 17.42 -6.10
CA GLU A 103 11.13 18.36 -6.23
C GLU A 103 12.31 17.71 -6.98
N THR A 104 12.69 16.47 -6.58
CA THR A 104 13.74 15.71 -7.27
C THR A 104 13.42 15.48 -8.74
N ILE A 105 12.18 15.07 -9.06
CA ILE A 105 11.76 14.86 -10.45
C ILE A 105 11.78 16.18 -11.25
N ALA A 106 11.36 17.28 -10.62
CA ALA A 106 11.37 18.60 -11.23
C ALA A 106 12.80 19.07 -11.57
N GLU A 107 13.74 18.83 -10.66
CA GLU A 107 15.17 19.13 -10.89
C GLU A 107 15.77 18.26 -11.99
N GLU A 108 15.57 16.93 -11.94
CA GLU A 108 16.10 15.99 -12.95
C GLU A 108 15.57 16.26 -14.36
N LYS A 109 14.32 16.73 -14.48
CA LYS A 109 13.69 17.02 -15.78
C LYS A 109 13.89 18.45 -16.27
N GLY A 110 14.67 19.27 -15.56
CA GLY A 110 14.88 20.68 -15.95
C GLY A 110 13.57 21.49 -15.97
N LEU A 111 12.60 21.12 -15.13
CA LEU A 111 11.29 21.79 -15.07
C LEU A 111 11.38 23.17 -14.42
N ALA A 112 12.58 23.64 -14.03
CA ALA A 112 12.81 25.01 -13.55
C ALA A 112 12.29 26.06 -14.54
N GLU A 113 12.41 25.81 -15.85
CA GLU A 113 11.86 26.68 -16.91
C GLU A 113 10.32 26.71 -16.95
N ARG A 114 9.66 25.71 -16.34
CA ARG A 114 8.20 25.70 -16.23
C ARG A 114 7.67 26.41 -14.97
N LYS A 115 8.54 26.83 -14.05
CA LYS A 115 8.11 27.68 -12.93
C LYS A 115 7.48 28.99 -13.40
N GLU A 116 8.05 29.62 -14.44
CA GLU A 116 7.45 30.80 -15.08
C GLU A 116 6.04 30.54 -15.60
N TRP A 117 5.78 29.34 -16.14
CA TRP A 117 4.46 29.00 -16.63
C TRP A 117 3.46 28.78 -15.50
N LEU A 118 3.88 28.17 -14.37
CA LEU A 118 3.04 27.98 -13.18
C LEU A 118 2.76 29.30 -12.48
N GLU A 119 3.71 30.22 -12.43
CA GLU A 119 3.52 31.57 -11.90
C GLU A 119 2.51 32.35 -12.75
N LYS A 120 2.61 32.25 -14.06
CA LYS A 120 1.63 32.86 -14.99
C LYS A 120 0.23 32.24 -14.88
N LEU A 121 0.09 30.96 -14.53
CA LEU A 121 -1.21 30.32 -14.28
C LEU A 121 -1.88 30.86 -13.01
N ASN A 122 -1.10 31.20 -11.99
CA ASN A 122 -1.63 31.79 -10.74
C ASN A 122 -2.07 33.24 -10.93
N GLU A 123 -1.63 33.92 -12.00
CA GLU A 123 -2.06 35.27 -12.35
C GLU A 123 -3.36 35.29 -13.18
N ILE A 124 -3.82 34.11 -13.65
CA ILE A 124 -5.10 34.02 -14.35
C ILE A 124 -6.20 33.96 -13.30
N GLU A 125 -6.78 35.12 -12.97
CA GLU A 125 -8.03 35.17 -12.23
C GLU A 125 -9.10 34.37 -12.98
N ILE A 126 -9.65 33.36 -12.33
CA ILE A 126 -10.81 32.62 -12.84
C ILE A 126 -11.99 33.58 -12.72
N ILE A 127 -12.36 34.21 -13.86
CA ILE A 127 -13.58 35.02 -14.00
C ILE A 127 -14.79 34.09 -13.97
#